data_64b34cf4b57ffe0125d96703d6b17bd2
#
_entry.id   64b34cf4b57ffe0125d96703d6b17bd2
#
_cell.length_a   1.000
_cell.length_b   1.000
_cell.length_c   1.000
_cell.angle_alpha   90.00
_cell.angle_beta   90.00
_cell.angle_gamma   90.00
#
_symmetry.space_group_name_H-M   'P 1'
#
loop_
_entity.id
_entity.type
_entity.pdbx_description
1 polymer ?
#
loop_
_entity_poly.entity_id
_entity_poly.type
_entity_poly.pdbx_seq_one_letter_code
_entity_poly.pdbx_strand_id
1 'polypeptide(L)'
;MYVHAYQSFVWNAATSLRISLFGVSGAVPGDLVIKAKGLSIADADADADADNDTQVASDTEPTLVTVANAHEYTIYDVVLPLPGWAVRYPEHQVQNVYKELMDNDGLSPASMDKHPMKEYRLAGAYRHVVVRPRDFTHQWMRFTDDTATLTQSDSDKIDGKPLPVSVPEGIHVALKLAFDLPSSSYATMLLRELMRKETAAGHQSTLSSSNKAN
;
A
#
# COMPACT_ATOMS: atom_id res chain seq x y z
N MET A 1 14.02 -11.24 3.24
CA MET A 1 12.78 -11.17 2.43
C MET A 1 11.58 -11.84 3.12
N TYR A 2 11.64 -13.11 3.56
CA TYR A 2 10.48 -13.81 4.15
C TYR A 2 9.98 -13.19 5.47
N VAL A 3 10.86 -12.64 6.28
CA VAL A 3 10.50 -12.04 7.59
C VAL A 3 9.61 -10.82 7.42
N HIS A 4 9.94 -9.92 6.47
CA HIS A 4 9.13 -8.76 6.14
C HIS A 4 7.81 -9.13 5.46
N ALA A 5 7.78 -10.27 4.72
CA ALA A 5 6.54 -10.79 4.17
C ALA A 5 5.56 -11.23 5.28
N TYR A 6 6.06 -11.82 6.36
CA TYR A 6 5.26 -12.16 7.54
C TYR A 6 4.69 -10.92 8.22
N GLN A 7 5.51 -9.89 8.45
CA GLN A 7 5.03 -8.61 8.99
C GLN A 7 3.91 -8.01 8.13
N SER A 8 4.09 -8.04 6.81
CA SER A 8 3.07 -7.55 5.88
C SER A 8 1.80 -8.39 5.88
N PHE A 9 1.91 -9.71 6.04
CA PHE A 9 0.75 -10.61 6.17
C PHE A 9 -0.09 -10.26 7.40
N VAL A 10 0.53 -10.13 8.56
CA VAL A 10 -0.15 -9.77 9.81
C VAL A 10 -0.76 -8.38 9.70
N TRP A 11 -0.02 -7.42 9.14
CA TRP A 11 -0.50 -6.06 8.92
C TRP A 11 -1.73 -6.02 7.99
N ASN A 12 -1.72 -6.79 6.91
CA ASN A 12 -2.85 -6.88 5.96
C ASN A 12 -4.10 -7.45 6.65
N ALA A 13 -3.96 -8.48 7.48
CA ALA A 13 -5.06 -9.04 8.25
C ALA A 13 -5.65 -8.01 9.23
N ALA A 14 -4.80 -7.31 9.97
CA ALA A 14 -5.20 -6.26 10.89
C ALA A 14 -5.89 -5.09 10.17
N THR A 15 -5.36 -4.67 9.03
CA THR A 15 -5.95 -3.61 8.20
C THR A 15 -7.34 -4.01 7.69
N SER A 16 -7.47 -5.22 7.19
CA SER A 16 -8.76 -5.75 6.71
C SER A 16 -9.81 -5.78 7.82
N LEU A 17 -9.44 -6.23 9.02
CA LEU A 17 -10.34 -6.21 10.16
C LEU A 17 -10.70 -4.78 10.58
N ARG A 18 -9.71 -3.87 10.64
CA ARG A 18 -9.96 -2.46 10.99
C ARG A 18 -10.97 -1.82 10.05
N ILE A 19 -10.81 -2.01 8.74
CA ILE A 19 -11.74 -1.47 7.73
C ILE A 19 -13.12 -2.13 7.86
N SER A 20 -13.18 -3.43 8.09
CA SER A 20 -14.44 -4.17 8.27
C SER A 20 -15.23 -3.70 9.48
N LEU A 21 -14.57 -3.43 10.61
CA LEU A 21 -15.22 -3.05 11.86
C LEU A 21 -15.62 -1.57 11.90
N PHE A 22 -14.78 -0.70 11.40
CA PHE A 22 -14.91 0.75 11.62
C PHE A 22 -15.04 1.56 10.32
N GLY A 23 -14.93 0.92 9.15
CA GLY A 23 -14.99 1.61 7.86
C GLY A 23 -13.79 2.50 7.58
N VAL A 24 -13.97 3.44 6.65
CA VAL A 24 -12.93 4.36 6.15
C VAL A 24 -13.28 5.84 6.30
N SER A 25 -14.30 6.17 7.10
CA SER A 25 -14.78 7.56 7.23
C SER A 25 -13.83 8.45 8.05
N GLY A 26 -13.04 7.89 8.96
CA GLY A 26 -12.13 8.64 9.82
C GLY A 26 -11.41 7.76 10.82
N ALA A 27 -10.69 8.40 11.73
CA ALA A 27 -10.08 7.74 12.87
C ALA A 27 -11.14 7.44 13.94
N VAL A 28 -10.97 6.36 14.69
CA VAL A 28 -11.82 5.96 15.80
C VAL A 28 -11.03 5.82 17.09
N PRO A 29 -11.68 5.95 18.27
CA PRO A 29 -10.99 5.75 19.54
C PRO A 29 -10.30 4.37 19.60
N GLY A 30 -9.04 4.37 20.02
CA GLY A 30 -8.18 3.19 20.04
C GLY A 30 -7.29 3.01 18.80
N ASP A 31 -7.52 3.77 17.73
CA ASP A 31 -6.59 3.86 16.61
C ASP A 31 -5.27 4.52 17.03
N LEU A 32 -4.21 4.22 16.28
CA LEU A 32 -2.97 4.96 16.29
C LEU A 32 -2.92 5.88 15.08
N VAL A 33 -2.46 7.11 15.27
CA VAL A 33 -2.34 8.10 14.19
C VAL A 33 -0.96 8.74 14.16
N ILE A 34 -0.49 8.98 12.95
CA ILE A 34 0.67 9.82 12.65
C ILE A 34 0.19 10.78 11.56
N LYS A 35 0.24 12.10 11.83
CA LYS A 35 -0.17 13.07 10.81
C LYS A 35 0.65 12.85 9.57
N ALA A 36 -0.02 12.55 8.48
CA ALA A 36 0.62 12.46 7.17
C ALA A 36 1.28 13.81 6.90
N LYS A 37 2.59 13.86 7.00
CA LYS A 37 3.35 15.03 6.53
C LYS A 37 2.95 15.15 5.06
N GLY A 38 2.50 16.33 4.64
CA GLY A 38 2.35 16.61 3.22
C GLY A 38 3.70 16.29 2.59
N LEU A 39 3.78 15.16 1.90
CA LEU A 39 5.03 14.72 1.30
C LEU A 39 5.39 15.77 0.24
N SER A 40 6.32 16.64 0.56
CA SER A 40 6.96 17.50 -0.44
C SER A 40 7.79 16.59 -1.34
N ILE A 41 7.84 16.90 -2.62
CA ILE A 41 8.69 16.19 -3.62
C ILE A 41 10.16 16.18 -3.17
N ALA A 42 10.58 17.13 -2.32
CA ALA A 42 11.92 17.22 -1.75
C ALA A 42 12.27 16.07 -0.77
N ASP A 43 11.29 15.36 -0.24
CA ASP A 43 11.53 14.24 0.69
C ASP A 43 11.64 12.88 -0.04
N ALA A 44 11.44 12.84 -1.37
CA ALA A 44 11.52 11.63 -2.17
C ALA A 44 12.95 11.26 -2.60
N ASP A 45 13.88 12.22 -2.59
CA ASP A 45 15.25 12.04 -3.06
C ASP A 45 16.27 11.83 -1.91
N ALA A 46 15.84 11.85 -0.67
CA ALA A 46 16.70 11.52 0.46
C ALA A 46 16.69 10.02 0.71
N ASP A 47 17.79 9.37 0.37
CA ASP A 47 18.17 7.98 0.68
C ASP A 47 17.50 6.88 -0.15
N ALA A 48 17.87 6.79 -1.42
CA ALA A 48 17.63 5.62 -2.28
C ALA A 48 18.50 4.38 -1.93
N ASP A 49 19.29 4.41 -0.87
CA ASP A 49 20.30 3.39 -0.54
C ASP A 49 20.06 2.68 0.81
N ALA A 50 18.84 2.53 1.24
CA ALA A 50 18.57 1.61 2.34
C ALA A 50 17.32 0.81 1.99
N ASP A 51 17.30 -0.48 2.37
CA ASP A 51 16.13 -1.36 2.49
C ASP A 51 15.03 -0.75 3.41
N ASN A 52 14.85 0.54 3.39
CA ASN A 52 13.87 1.33 4.13
C ASN A 52 12.57 1.39 3.31
N ASP A 53 11.89 0.27 3.35
CA ASP A 53 10.44 0.19 3.19
C ASP A 53 9.79 1.36 3.93
N THR A 54 8.83 2.09 3.39
CA THR A 54 8.16 3.32 3.89
C THR A 54 7.70 3.16 5.33
N GLN A 55 8.63 2.98 6.16
CA GLN A 55 8.50 2.97 7.59
C GLN A 55 8.58 4.42 8.00
N VAL A 56 7.48 4.97 8.43
CA VAL A 56 7.56 6.17 9.25
C VAL A 56 8.58 5.81 10.32
N ALA A 57 9.69 6.53 10.32
CA ALA A 57 10.85 6.23 11.15
C ALA A 57 10.38 5.88 12.57
N SER A 58 10.95 4.85 13.17
CA SER A 58 10.66 4.40 14.53
C SER A 58 10.72 5.50 15.58
N ASP A 59 11.28 6.65 15.24
CA ASP A 59 11.40 7.85 16.07
C ASP A 59 10.13 8.70 16.16
N THR A 60 9.11 8.44 15.35
CA THR A 60 7.83 9.14 15.46
C THR A 60 6.85 8.29 16.25
N GLU A 61 6.70 8.60 17.53
CA GLU A 61 5.72 7.94 18.38
C GLU A 61 4.29 8.26 17.90
N PRO A 62 3.46 7.25 17.59
CA PRO A 62 2.10 7.49 17.16
C PRO A 62 1.24 7.98 18.33
N THR A 63 0.32 8.88 18.02
CA THR A 63 -0.68 9.36 18.98
C THR A 63 -1.83 8.36 19.06
N LEU A 64 -2.26 8.03 20.29
CA LEU A 64 -3.48 7.26 20.51
C LEU A 64 -4.71 8.14 20.32
N VAL A 65 -5.64 7.67 19.51
CA VAL A 65 -6.92 8.33 19.31
C VAL A 65 -7.86 8.05 20.50
N THR A 66 -8.42 9.10 21.04
CA THR A 66 -9.42 9.09 22.11
C THR A 66 -10.75 9.63 21.60
N VAL A 67 -11.82 9.48 22.38
CA VAL A 67 -13.12 10.10 22.02
C VAL A 67 -13.01 11.61 21.87
N ALA A 68 -12.14 12.27 22.63
CA ALA A 68 -11.99 13.71 22.61
C ALA A 68 -11.29 14.24 21.34
N ASN A 69 -10.30 13.50 20.80
CA ASN A 69 -9.48 13.98 19.69
C ASN A 69 -9.74 13.27 18.35
N ALA A 70 -10.68 12.31 18.30
CA ALA A 70 -10.95 11.53 17.08
C ALA A 70 -11.34 12.42 15.87
N HIS A 71 -12.03 13.54 16.14
CA HIS A 71 -12.46 14.48 15.10
C HIS A 71 -11.32 15.29 14.45
N GLU A 72 -10.11 15.27 15.03
CA GLU A 72 -8.93 15.97 14.51
C GLU A 72 -8.17 15.17 13.45
N TYR A 73 -8.53 13.88 13.26
CA TYR A 73 -7.79 12.95 12.41
C TYR A 73 -8.69 12.35 11.35
N THR A 74 -8.10 12.15 10.19
CA THR A 74 -8.71 11.48 9.03
C THR A 74 -8.25 10.03 8.96
N ILE A 75 -8.86 9.25 8.07
CA ILE A 75 -8.39 7.88 7.79
C ILE A 75 -6.96 7.85 7.22
N TYR A 76 -6.50 8.93 6.60
CA TYR A 76 -5.15 9.04 6.05
C TYR A 76 -4.08 9.21 7.13
N ASP A 77 -4.48 9.60 8.34
CA ASP A 77 -3.58 9.73 9.49
C ASP A 77 -3.46 8.41 10.27
N VAL A 78 -4.41 7.47 10.05
CA VAL A 78 -4.44 6.19 10.76
C VAL A 78 -3.30 5.30 10.30
N VAL A 79 -2.54 4.79 11.27
CA VAL A 79 -1.46 3.85 11.06
C VAL A 79 -1.70 2.56 11.85
N LEU A 80 -1.20 1.45 11.31
CA LEU A 80 -1.13 0.18 12.00
C LEU A 80 0.32 -0.31 12.04
N PRO A 81 0.75 -0.97 13.14
CA PRO A 81 2.11 -1.46 13.25
C PRO A 81 2.36 -2.67 12.34
N LEU A 82 3.51 -2.68 11.70
CA LEU A 82 4.18 -3.91 11.29
C LEU A 82 4.70 -4.58 12.57
N PRO A 83 4.39 -5.87 12.83
CA PRO A 83 4.76 -6.51 14.09
C PRO A 83 6.24 -6.37 14.44
N GLY A 84 6.49 -6.04 15.68
CA GLY A 84 7.86 -5.87 16.21
C GLY A 84 7.84 -5.62 17.70
N TRP A 85 9.05 -5.59 18.30
CA TRP A 85 9.21 -5.40 19.74
C TRP A 85 9.14 -3.93 20.19
N ALA A 86 9.38 -2.97 19.29
CA ALA A 86 9.46 -1.53 19.60
C ALA A 86 8.24 -0.72 19.11
N VAL A 87 7.14 -1.38 18.78
CA VAL A 87 5.92 -0.71 18.30
C VAL A 87 4.79 -0.79 19.32
N ARG A 88 3.94 0.25 19.30
CA ARG A 88 2.66 0.26 20.02
C ARG A 88 1.58 -0.35 19.14
N TYR A 89 0.67 -1.09 19.74
CA TYR A 89 -0.48 -1.68 19.07
C TYR A 89 -1.75 -0.86 19.35
N PRO A 90 -2.77 -0.89 18.45
CA PRO A 90 -4.04 -0.21 18.69
C PRO A 90 -4.73 -0.74 19.94
N GLU A 91 -5.57 0.10 20.58
CA GLU A 91 -6.26 -0.25 21.84
C GLU A 91 -7.72 -0.66 21.63
N HIS A 92 -8.03 -1.28 20.51
CA HIS A 92 -9.36 -1.83 20.19
C HIS A 92 -9.23 -3.27 19.64
N GLN A 93 -10.34 -3.85 19.20
CA GLN A 93 -10.43 -5.27 18.81
C GLN A 93 -9.40 -5.72 17.76
N VAL A 94 -8.86 -4.80 16.93
CA VAL A 94 -7.84 -5.11 15.93
C VAL A 94 -6.54 -5.62 16.58
N GLN A 95 -6.25 -5.25 17.82
CA GLN A 95 -5.10 -5.78 18.55
C GLN A 95 -5.13 -7.31 18.64
N ASN A 96 -6.31 -7.91 18.74
CA ASN A 96 -6.47 -9.35 18.89
C ASN A 96 -5.93 -10.14 17.69
N VAL A 97 -6.04 -9.59 16.48
CA VAL A 97 -5.51 -10.22 15.26
C VAL A 97 -4.00 -10.40 15.34
N TYR A 98 -3.30 -9.37 15.82
CA TYR A 98 -1.85 -9.46 16.01
C TYR A 98 -1.52 -10.60 16.97
N LYS A 99 -2.21 -10.63 18.11
CA LYS A 99 -1.99 -11.65 19.12
C LYS A 99 -2.29 -13.05 18.59
N GLU A 100 -3.46 -13.27 17.99
CA GLU A 100 -3.89 -14.56 17.48
C GLU A 100 -2.94 -15.11 16.40
N LEU A 101 -2.58 -14.29 15.41
CA LEU A 101 -1.70 -14.74 14.33
C LEU A 101 -0.29 -15.04 14.83
N MET A 102 0.24 -14.18 15.69
CA MET A 102 1.59 -14.37 16.23
C MET A 102 1.65 -15.56 17.19
N ASP A 103 0.66 -15.72 18.07
CA ASP A 103 0.60 -16.84 19.01
C ASP A 103 0.48 -18.19 18.27
N ASN A 104 -0.32 -18.25 17.18
CA ASN A 104 -0.45 -19.44 16.35
C ASN A 104 0.88 -19.86 15.70
N ASP A 105 1.74 -18.91 15.40
CA ASP A 105 3.06 -19.14 14.82
C ASP A 105 4.17 -19.24 15.89
N GLY A 106 3.80 -19.27 17.18
CA GLY A 106 4.74 -19.33 18.31
C GLY A 106 5.60 -18.07 18.45
N LEU A 107 5.12 -16.94 17.96
CA LEU A 107 5.80 -15.66 18.01
C LEU A 107 5.15 -14.71 19.02
N SER A 108 5.95 -13.78 19.52
CA SER A 108 5.46 -12.66 20.34
C SER A 108 6.32 -11.42 20.05
N PRO A 109 5.83 -10.20 20.30
CA PRO A 109 6.65 -9.00 20.17
C PRO A 109 7.99 -9.12 20.90
N ALA A 110 7.98 -9.65 22.13
CA ALA A 110 9.18 -9.84 22.93
C ALA A 110 10.17 -10.88 22.37
N SER A 111 9.70 -11.86 21.59
CA SER A 111 10.56 -12.85 20.95
C SER A 111 11.28 -12.29 19.71
N MET A 112 10.74 -11.25 19.08
CA MET A 112 11.30 -10.63 17.89
C MET A 112 12.61 -9.87 18.14
N ASP A 113 12.94 -9.52 19.39
CA ASP A 113 14.23 -8.92 19.77
C ASP A 113 15.31 -9.98 20.07
N LYS A 114 14.92 -11.22 20.35
CA LYS A 114 15.82 -12.23 20.92
C LYS A 114 16.59 -13.07 19.89
N HIS A 115 16.42 -12.80 18.60
CA HIS A 115 17.12 -13.60 17.59
C HIS A 115 18.65 -13.37 17.66
N PRO A 116 19.49 -14.44 17.60
CA PRO A 116 20.95 -14.32 17.66
C PRO A 116 21.52 -13.40 16.58
N MET A 117 20.99 -13.47 15.36
CA MET A 117 21.40 -12.62 14.25
C MET A 117 20.58 -11.32 14.29
N LYS A 118 21.26 -10.16 14.30
CA LYS A 118 20.64 -8.84 14.42
C LYS A 118 19.70 -8.53 13.26
N GLU A 119 20.01 -9.03 12.06
CA GLU A 119 19.25 -8.84 10.82
C GLU A 119 17.84 -9.46 10.90
N TYR A 120 17.60 -10.38 11.82
CA TYR A 120 16.29 -10.99 12.06
C TYR A 120 15.57 -10.41 13.29
N ARG A 121 16.16 -9.41 13.95
CA ARG A 121 15.49 -8.69 15.03
C ARG A 121 14.60 -7.62 14.44
N LEU A 122 13.30 -7.73 14.67
CA LEU A 122 12.29 -6.87 14.09
C LEU A 122 11.80 -5.86 15.12
N ALA A 123 12.28 -4.63 15.02
CA ALA A 123 11.79 -3.53 15.85
C ALA A 123 10.31 -3.22 15.55
N GLY A 124 9.87 -3.46 14.32
CA GLY A 124 8.58 -3.05 13.81
C GLY A 124 8.63 -1.64 13.24
N ALA A 125 7.52 -1.21 12.70
CA ALA A 125 7.33 0.13 12.14
C ALA A 125 5.84 0.42 12.01
N TYR A 126 5.48 1.62 11.55
CA TYR A 126 4.10 1.98 11.31
C TYR A 126 3.86 2.20 9.82
N ARG A 127 2.70 1.77 9.34
CA ARG A 127 2.27 1.96 7.95
C ARG A 127 0.85 2.55 7.93
N HIS A 128 0.64 3.56 7.08
CA HIS A 128 -0.69 4.15 6.90
C HIS A 128 -1.68 3.14 6.32
N VAL A 129 -2.88 3.11 6.88
CA VAL A 129 -3.96 2.19 6.44
C VAL A 129 -4.46 2.57 5.06
N VAL A 130 -4.56 3.86 4.78
CA VAL A 130 -5.00 4.40 3.48
C VAL A 130 -4.02 5.47 3.03
N VAL A 131 -3.62 5.38 1.77
CA VAL A 131 -2.72 6.35 1.13
C VAL A 131 -3.45 6.98 -0.06
N ARG A 132 -3.30 8.29 -0.21
CA ARG A 132 -3.85 9.01 -1.36
C ARG A 132 -2.77 9.12 -2.46
N PRO A 133 -3.05 8.65 -3.68
CA PRO A 133 -2.14 8.90 -4.80
C PRO A 133 -2.07 10.40 -5.10
N ARG A 134 -0.89 10.87 -5.52
CA ARG A 134 -0.67 12.26 -5.94
C ARG A 134 -0.53 12.36 -7.45
N ASP A 135 -0.67 13.55 -7.96
CA ASP A 135 -0.52 13.88 -9.39
C ASP A 135 -1.31 12.94 -10.31
N PHE A 136 -2.49 12.54 -9.81
CA PHE A 136 -3.34 11.57 -10.48
C PHE A 136 -3.91 12.17 -11.76
N THR A 137 -3.53 11.59 -12.89
CA THR A 137 -4.06 11.92 -14.20
C THR A 137 -4.59 10.69 -14.91
N HIS A 138 -5.55 10.89 -15.79
CA HIS A 138 -6.13 9.82 -16.60
C HIS A 138 -6.38 10.27 -18.02
N GLN A 139 -6.29 9.34 -18.96
CA GLN A 139 -6.56 9.58 -20.38
C GLN A 139 -7.19 8.33 -20.99
N TRP A 140 -8.31 8.51 -21.67
CA TRP A 140 -8.87 7.46 -22.51
C TRP A 140 -8.14 7.44 -23.85
N MET A 141 -7.75 6.25 -24.28
CA MET A 141 -7.08 6.02 -25.56
C MET A 141 -7.84 4.98 -26.36
N ARG A 142 -7.96 5.21 -27.65
CA ARG A 142 -8.46 4.21 -28.61
C ARG A 142 -7.29 3.68 -29.44
N PHE A 143 -7.35 2.40 -29.79
CA PHE A 143 -6.30 1.74 -30.56
C PHE A 143 -6.90 0.61 -31.39
N THR A 144 -6.19 0.17 -32.43
CA THR A 144 -6.66 -0.86 -33.36
C THR A 144 -5.91 -2.16 -33.18
N ASP A 145 -4.61 -2.10 -32.89
CA ASP A 145 -3.72 -3.25 -32.74
C ASP A 145 -3.52 -3.53 -31.25
N ASP A 146 -3.96 -4.70 -30.80
CA ASP A 146 -3.84 -5.16 -29.40
C ASP A 146 -2.39 -5.42 -28.95
N THR A 147 -1.45 -5.43 -29.89
CA THR A 147 0.00 -5.45 -29.59
C THR A 147 0.62 -4.05 -29.50
N ALA A 148 -0.16 -2.99 -29.79
CA ALA A 148 0.34 -1.62 -29.78
C ALA A 148 0.79 -1.18 -28.38
N THR A 149 1.95 -0.54 -28.31
CA THR A 149 2.45 0.09 -27.10
C THR A 149 1.68 1.38 -26.84
N LEU A 150 0.94 1.47 -25.73
CA LEU A 150 0.11 2.62 -25.38
C LEU A 150 0.79 3.59 -24.38
N THR A 151 1.98 3.23 -23.91
CA THR A 151 2.81 4.05 -23.02
C THR A 151 4.23 4.11 -23.57
N GLN A 152 4.97 5.14 -23.19
CA GLN A 152 6.38 5.28 -23.53
C GLN A 152 7.22 4.77 -22.34
N SER A 153 8.10 3.82 -22.60
CA SER A 153 9.10 3.37 -21.62
C SER A 153 10.24 4.38 -21.51
N ASP A 154 11.08 4.24 -20.48
CA ASP A 154 12.25 5.10 -20.34
C ASP A 154 13.27 4.87 -21.49
N SER A 155 13.38 3.63 -21.99
CA SER A 155 14.16 3.35 -23.19
C SER A 155 13.60 4.08 -24.42
N ASP A 156 12.28 4.09 -24.60
CA ASP A 156 11.65 4.80 -25.72
C ASP A 156 11.88 6.32 -25.64
N LYS A 157 11.91 6.89 -24.43
CA LYS A 157 12.24 8.31 -24.22
C LYS A 157 13.71 8.60 -24.61
N ILE A 158 14.64 7.72 -24.21
CA ILE A 158 16.07 7.84 -24.54
C ILE A 158 16.27 7.73 -26.07
N ASP A 159 15.55 6.80 -26.71
CA ASP A 159 15.60 6.58 -28.15
C ASP A 159 14.86 7.68 -28.95
N GLY A 160 14.25 8.66 -28.29
CA GLY A 160 13.50 9.74 -28.93
C GLY A 160 12.23 9.27 -29.66
N LYS A 161 11.66 8.12 -29.32
CA LYS A 161 10.41 7.64 -29.92
C LYS A 161 9.24 8.55 -29.58
N PRO A 162 8.29 8.76 -30.49
CA PRO A 162 7.15 9.60 -30.24
C PRO A 162 6.24 9.01 -29.15
N LEU A 163 5.52 9.89 -28.43
CA LEU A 163 4.46 9.46 -27.50
C LEU A 163 3.35 8.74 -28.26
N PRO A 164 2.87 7.59 -27.79
CA PRO A 164 1.69 6.94 -28.37
C PRO A 164 0.48 7.86 -28.35
N VAL A 165 -0.22 7.94 -29.47
CA VAL A 165 -1.41 8.76 -29.64
C VAL A 165 -2.66 7.90 -29.78
N SER A 166 -3.79 8.42 -29.34
CA SER A 166 -5.09 7.76 -29.53
C SER A 166 -5.47 7.76 -31.01
N VAL A 167 -5.96 6.62 -31.50
CA VAL A 167 -6.48 6.45 -32.88
C VAL A 167 -8.00 6.59 -32.81
N PRO A 168 -8.60 7.68 -33.35
CA PRO A 168 -10.03 7.95 -33.18
C PRO A 168 -10.95 6.79 -33.63
N GLU A 169 -10.58 6.10 -34.72
CA GLU A 169 -11.32 4.96 -35.27
C GLU A 169 -10.94 3.61 -34.63
N GLY A 170 -10.13 3.63 -33.56
CA GLY A 170 -9.72 2.41 -32.85
C GLY A 170 -10.90 1.68 -32.24
N ILE A 171 -10.94 0.37 -32.44
CA ILE A 171 -12.01 -0.52 -31.96
C ILE A 171 -11.81 -0.89 -30.47
N HIS A 172 -10.58 -0.83 -29.98
CA HIS A 172 -10.24 -1.09 -28.59
C HIS A 172 -10.12 0.21 -27.79
N VAL A 173 -10.40 0.12 -26.49
CA VAL A 173 -10.31 1.25 -25.57
C VAL A 173 -9.39 0.89 -24.40
N ALA A 174 -8.47 1.78 -24.08
CA ALA A 174 -7.61 1.68 -22.90
C ALA A 174 -7.78 2.93 -22.01
N LEU A 175 -7.61 2.73 -20.72
CA LEU A 175 -7.48 3.79 -19.73
C LEU A 175 -6.01 3.90 -19.31
N LYS A 176 -5.36 4.98 -19.73
CA LYS A 176 -4.02 5.33 -19.27
C LYS A 176 -4.12 6.11 -17.96
N LEU A 177 -3.40 5.63 -16.95
CA LEU A 177 -3.30 6.26 -15.64
C LEU A 177 -1.85 6.67 -15.37
N ALA A 178 -1.66 7.85 -14.79
CA ALA A 178 -0.40 8.26 -14.22
C ALA A 178 -0.64 8.85 -12.83
N PHE A 179 0.17 8.48 -11.86
CA PHE A 179 0.06 8.89 -10.46
C PHE A 179 1.36 8.59 -9.71
N ASP A 180 1.57 9.32 -8.62
CA ASP A 180 2.66 9.08 -7.70
C ASP A 180 2.15 8.41 -6.44
N LEU A 181 2.85 7.38 -6.00
CA LEU A 181 2.64 6.71 -4.73
C LEU A 181 3.90 6.83 -3.87
N PRO A 182 3.75 6.98 -2.55
CA PRO A 182 4.90 6.86 -1.67
C PRO A 182 5.49 5.45 -1.78
N SER A 183 6.76 5.34 -1.44
CA SER A 183 7.46 4.06 -1.35
C SER A 183 6.63 3.04 -0.54
N SER A 184 6.77 1.75 -0.78
CA SER A 184 6.01 0.63 -0.17
C SER A 184 4.48 0.68 -0.34
N SER A 185 3.99 1.51 -1.26
CA SER A 185 2.60 1.45 -1.72
C SER A 185 2.52 0.70 -3.04
N TYR A 186 1.44 -0.05 -3.23
CA TYR A 186 1.29 -0.92 -4.40
C TYR A 186 0.29 -0.35 -5.39
N ALA A 187 0.73 -0.04 -6.60
CA ALA A 187 -0.13 0.39 -7.71
C ALA A 187 -1.24 -0.64 -8.02
N THR A 188 -0.96 -1.93 -7.83
CA THR A 188 -1.96 -3.00 -7.99
C THR A 188 -3.11 -2.89 -6.99
N MET A 189 -2.87 -2.38 -5.78
CA MET A 189 -3.92 -2.14 -4.80
C MET A 189 -4.79 -0.95 -5.19
N LEU A 190 -4.19 0.12 -5.73
CA LEU A 190 -4.94 1.24 -6.30
C LEU A 190 -5.83 0.78 -7.47
N LEU A 191 -5.29 -0.04 -8.37
CA LEU A 191 -6.07 -0.58 -9.49
C LEU A 191 -7.21 -1.48 -9.00
N ARG A 192 -6.98 -2.30 -7.98
CA ARG A 192 -8.01 -3.16 -7.37
C ARG A 192 -9.14 -2.33 -6.78
N GLU A 193 -8.82 -1.27 -6.04
CA GLU A 193 -9.80 -0.34 -5.46
C GLU A 193 -10.60 0.38 -6.55
N LEU A 194 -9.91 0.86 -7.58
CA LEU A 194 -10.54 1.56 -8.71
C LEU A 194 -11.49 0.65 -9.50
N MET A 195 -11.06 -0.56 -9.81
CA MET A 195 -11.83 -1.51 -10.62
C MET A 195 -12.86 -2.29 -9.81
N ARG A 196 -12.71 -2.36 -8.49
CA ARG A 196 -13.50 -3.22 -7.57
C ARG A 196 -13.51 -4.70 -8.02
N LYS A 197 -12.40 -5.15 -8.58
CA LYS A 197 -12.21 -6.51 -9.08
C LYS A 197 -10.89 -7.08 -8.56
N GLU A 198 -10.88 -8.38 -8.42
CA GLU A 198 -9.65 -9.08 -8.07
C GLU A 198 -8.61 -8.97 -9.19
N THR A 199 -7.36 -8.68 -8.80
CA THR A 199 -6.23 -8.54 -9.72
C THR A 199 -5.29 -9.76 -9.68
N ALA A 200 -5.69 -10.86 -9.05
CA ALA A 200 -4.90 -12.09 -9.00
C ALA A 200 -4.69 -12.65 -10.41
N ALA A 201 -3.47 -13.16 -10.67
CA ALA A 201 -3.08 -13.66 -11.99
C ALA A 201 -4.03 -14.73 -12.54
N GLY A 202 -4.56 -15.61 -11.68
CA GLY A 202 -5.55 -16.62 -12.07
C GLY A 202 -6.86 -16.03 -12.59
N HIS A 203 -7.35 -14.95 -11.98
CA HIS A 203 -8.54 -14.24 -12.43
C HIS A 203 -8.29 -13.50 -13.75
N GLN A 204 -7.12 -12.89 -13.91
CA GLN A 204 -6.72 -12.19 -15.13
C GLN A 204 -6.60 -13.17 -16.32
N SER A 205 -6.08 -14.37 -16.10
CA SER A 205 -5.96 -15.39 -17.14
C SER A 205 -7.32 -15.90 -17.64
N THR A 206 -8.33 -16.01 -16.76
CA THR A 206 -9.68 -16.38 -17.15
C THR A 206 -10.38 -15.30 -17.99
N LEU A 207 -10.16 -14.03 -17.68
CA LEU A 207 -10.67 -12.91 -18.47
C LEU A 207 -10.04 -12.85 -19.87
N SER A 208 -8.74 -13.12 -19.97
CA SER A 208 -8.02 -13.14 -21.26
C SER A 208 -8.47 -14.30 -22.16
N SER A 209 -8.82 -15.44 -21.58
CA SER A 209 -9.33 -16.60 -22.36
C SER A 209 -10.77 -16.41 -22.83
N SER A 210 -11.62 -15.73 -22.07
CA SER A 210 -12.99 -15.45 -22.48
C SER A 210 -13.10 -14.44 -23.62
N ASN A 211 -12.14 -13.49 -23.71
CA ASN A 211 -12.09 -12.51 -24.81
C ASN A 211 -11.54 -13.08 -26.14
N LYS A 212 -10.90 -14.25 -26.11
CA LYS A 212 -10.42 -14.93 -27.35
C LYS A 212 -11.46 -15.87 -27.96
N ALA A 213 -12.58 -16.09 -27.28
CA ALA A 213 -13.64 -17.01 -27.71
C ALA A 213 -14.85 -16.30 -28.37
N ASN A 214 -14.80 -15.00 -28.51
CA ASN A 214 -15.75 -14.15 -29.25
C ASN A 214 -15.01 -13.42 -30.38
#